data_d54401b8cf21ecc0ecfde487bdb8dcea
#
_entry.id   d54401b8cf21ecc0ecfde487bdb8dcea
#
_cell.length_a   1.000
_cell.length_b   1.000
_cell.length_c   1.000
_cell.angle_alpha   90.00
_cell.angle_beta   90.00
_cell.angle_gamma   90.00
#
_symmetry.space_group_name_H-M   'P 1'
#
loop_
_entity.id
_entity.type
_entity.pdbx_description
1 polymer ?
#
loop_
_entity_poly.entity_id
_entity_poly.type
_entity_poly.pdbx_seq_one_letter_code
_entity_poly.pdbx_strand_id
1 'polypeptide(L)'
;MAWIKTPKDWELPNQEITPENIYLRRREFLSTTLKFSAAALGSLQLISPPTYAAEENGVERIDFTPESIASRFNNFYEFGVEKDQLWKSAQKLATQNWTIEVGGLVKKPKTLEVETLIRQFPEEERIYRLRCVEAWSVVIPWLGFPLRLLIDQLDPLPSARFVKFSTFLLPNIALAQKNRFWEPWPYTEGLTLEEARHDLTFLATGIYGHPLPAQHGAPIRLVVPWKYGFKSIKSIVRIDFTDKTPETFYTSMSPLEYDFAANVNPVIPYARWHQAFERIPGKEENEKTILYNGYADQVASMYP
;
A
#
# COMPACT_ATOMS: atom_id res chain seq x y z
N MET A 1 21.43 -10.72 -24.18
CA MET A 1 21.85 -9.41 -23.60
C MET A 1 21.50 -9.47 -22.13
N ALA A 2 22.49 -9.36 -21.25
CA ALA A 2 22.24 -9.32 -19.81
C ALA A 2 21.75 -7.90 -19.46
N TRP A 3 20.57 -7.79 -18.86
CA TRP A 3 20.08 -6.51 -18.34
C TRP A 3 20.79 -6.24 -17.03
N ILE A 4 21.59 -5.18 -16.98
CA ILE A 4 22.16 -4.69 -15.72
C ILE A 4 21.08 -3.83 -15.06
N LYS A 5 20.46 -4.33 -13.99
CA LYS A 5 19.57 -3.53 -13.13
C LYS A 5 20.47 -2.65 -12.26
N THR A 6 20.47 -1.34 -12.47
CA THR A 6 21.12 -0.41 -11.57
C THR A 6 20.22 -0.23 -10.35
N PRO A 7 20.68 -0.54 -9.11
CA PRO A 7 19.91 -0.28 -7.90
C PRO A 7 19.53 1.21 -7.83
N LYS A 8 18.30 1.52 -7.47
CA LYS A 8 17.87 2.90 -7.24
C LYS A 8 18.27 3.31 -5.82
N ASP A 9 18.54 4.60 -5.58
CA ASP A 9 19.02 5.13 -4.29
C ASP A 9 18.08 4.85 -3.10
N TRP A 10 16.86 4.49 -3.36
CA TRP A 10 15.86 4.10 -2.37
C TRP A 10 15.66 2.58 -2.26
N GLU A 11 16.27 1.78 -3.15
CA GLU A 11 16.33 0.33 -2.98
C GLU A 11 17.25 0.03 -1.80
N LEU A 12 16.69 -0.59 -0.78
CA LEU A 12 17.46 -0.98 0.39
C LEU A 12 18.61 -1.90 -0.04
N PRO A 13 19.85 -1.64 0.41
CA PRO A 13 21.01 -2.38 -0.05
C PRO A 13 20.86 -3.87 0.25
N ASN A 14 21.12 -4.68 -0.79
CA ASN A 14 21.17 -6.15 -0.74
C ASN A 14 19.86 -6.90 -0.45
N GLN A 15 18.77 -6.52 -1.10
CA GLN A 15 17.71 -7.48 -1.32
C GLN A 15 18.23 -8.57 -2.29
N GLU A 16 18.67 -9.70 -1.75
CA GLU A 16 18.66 -10.93 -2.51
C GLU A 16 17.20 -11.25 -2.79
N ILE A 17 16.75 -10.90 -4.01
CA ILE A 17 15.47 -11.35 -4.53
C ILE A 17 15.50 -12.85 -4.42
N THR A 18 14.67 -13.43 -3.55
CA THR A 18 14.54 -14.89 -3.47
C THR A 18 14.18 -15.36 -4.88
N PRO A 19 15.02 -16.15 -5.56
CA PRO A 19 14.75 -16.53 -6.93
C PRO A 19 13.35 -17.14 -7.05
N GLU A 20 12.62 -16.79 -8.09
CA GLU A 20 11.23 -17.21 -8.34
C GLU A 20 11.04 -18.73 -8.18
N ASN A 21 12.04 -19.54 -8.54
CA ASN A 21 12.07 -20.99 -8.37
C ASN A 21 12.09 -21.43 -6.89
N ILE A 22 12.65 -20.64 -5.97
CA ILE A 22 12.64 -20.93 -4.52
C ILE A 22 11.30 -20.51 -3.94
N TYR A 23 10.71 -19.41 -4.43
CA TYR A 23 9.39 -18.93 -4.03
C TYR A 23 8.28 -19.90 -4.46
N LEU A 24 8.33 -20.43 -5.68
CA LEU A 24 7.40 -21.44 -6.20
C LEU A 24 7.53 -22.80 -5.48
N ARG A 25 8.73 -23.21 -5.07
CA ARG A 25 8.96 -24.44 -4.30
C ARG A 25 8.38 -24.39 -2.89
N ARG A 26 8.23 -23.22 -2.26
CA ARG A 26 7.51 -23.11 -0.98
C ARG A 26 6.07 -23.57 -1.10
N ARG A 27 5.40 -23.25 -2.19
CA ARG A 27 4.02 -23.69 -2.45
C ARG A 27 3.92 -25.21 -2.67
N GLU A 28 4.87 -25.80 -3.37
CA GLU A 28 4.96 -27.26 -3.54
C GLU A 28 5.35 -27.96 -2.26
N PHE A 29 6.26 -27.42 -1.47
CA PHE A 29 6.67 -27.98 -0.18
C PHE A 29 5.49 -28.05 0.81
N LEU A 30 4.70 -27.00 0.92
CA LEU A 30 3.51 -26.98 1.77
C LEU A 30 2.40 -27.92 1.27
N SER A 31 2.27 -28.11 -0.04
CA SER A 31 1.30 -29.06 -0.61
C SER A 31 1.75 -30.52 -0.48
N THR A 32 3.05 -30.78 -0.43
CA THR A 32 3.63 -32.12 -0.29
C THR A 32 3.59 -32.59 1.17
N THR A 33 3.75 -31.68 2.14
CA THR A 33 3.68 -32.01 3.57
C THR A 33 2.27 -32.47 3.98
N LEU A 34 1.23 -31.96 3.32
CA LEU A 34 -0.16 -32.39 3.56
C LEU A 34 -0.51 -33.77 2.99
N LYS A 35 0.28 -34.29 2.06
CA LYS A 35 0.06 -35.63 1.45
C LYS A 35 0.79 -36.78 2.17
N PHE A 36 1.77 -36.50 3.02
CA PHE A 36 2.56 -37.50 3.74
C PHE A 36 2.07 -37.78 5.18
N SER A 37 1.03 -37.12 5.66
CA SER A 37 0.50 -37.32 7.01
C SER A 37 -0.43 -38.55 7.19
N ALA A 38 -0.54 -39.42 6.17
CA ALA A 38 -1.43 -40.58 6.21
C ALA A 38 -0.74 -41.96 6.24
N ALA A 39 0.59 -42.02 6.24
CA ALA A 39 1.29 -43.31 6.27
C ALA A 39 2.67 -43.19 6.93
N ALA A 40 2.74 -43.23 8.25
CA ALA A 40 3.82 -43.81 9.04
C ALA A 40 3.70 -43.43 10.53
N LEU A 41 3.00 -44.24 11.30
CA LEU A 41 3.23 -44.37 12.74
C LEU A 41 4.49 -45.27 12.90
N GLY A 42 5.59 -44.66 13.26
CA GLY A 42 6.81 -45.41 13.57
C GLY A 42 8.04 -44.50 13.58
N SER A 43 8.62 -44.30 14.79
CA SER A 43 9.87 -43.62 15.14
C SER A 43 9.91 -42.08 14.93
N LEU A 44 9.50 -41.37 15.98
CA LEU A 44 9.83 -39.94 16.19
C LEU A 44 11.32 -39.85 16.55
N GLN A 45 12.17 -39.46 15.60
CA GLN A 45 13.33 -38.66 15.89
C GLN A 45 12.99 -37.23 15.60
N LEU A 46 13.04 -36.40 16.64
CA LEU A 46 12.86 -34.94 16.56
C LEU A 46 13.99 -34.36 15.70
N ILE A 47 13.71 -34.15 14.42
CA ILE A 47 14.54 -33.33 13.56
C ILE A 47 14.15 -31.89 13.88
N SER A 48 14.97 -31.20 14.67
CA SER A 48 14.89 -29.77 14.84
C SER A 48 14.90 -29.07 13.47
N PRO A 49 14.07 -28.08 13.22
CA PRO A 49 14.14 -27.31 11.97
C PRO A 49 15.55 -26.72 11.87
N PRO A 50 16.13 -26.66 10.66
CA PRO A 50 17.45 -26.08 10.49
C PRO A 50 17.39 -24.62 10.96
N THR A 51 18.10 -24.35 12.03
CA THR A 51 18.46 -22.99 12.47
C THR A 51 19.41 -22.48 11.41
N TYR A 52 18.93 -21.63 10.51
CA TYR A 52 19.81 -20.86 9.64
C TYR A 52 20.58 -19.90 10.55
N ALA A 53 21.81 -20.26 10.85
CA ALA A 53 22.75 -19.37 11.49
C ALA A 53 22.91 -18.14 10.58
N ALA A 54 22.67 -16.98 11.16
CA ALA A 54 22.93 -15.70 10.53
C ALA A 54 24.44 -15.59 10.34
N GLU A 55 24.93 -15.66 9.11
CA GLU A 55 26.29 -15.24 8.80
C GLU A 55 26.33 -13.72 8.67
N GLU A 56 27.26 -13.17 9.46
CA GLU A 56 27.65 -11.79 9.61
C GLU A 56 28.14 -11.21 8.27
N ASN A 57 27.31 -10.42 7.63
CA ASN A 57 27.76 -9.42 6.66
C ASN A 57 26.92 -8.15 6.75
N GLY A 58 26.74 -7.57 7.94
CA GLY A 58 26.33 -6.17 8.14
C GLY A 58 25.09 -5.65 7.36
N VAL A 59 24.30 -6.54 6.79
CA VAL A 59 23.09 -6.20 6.04
C VAL A 59 21.91 -6.30 6.98
N GLU A 60 21.33 -5.16 7.30
CA GLU A 60 20.11 -5.07 8.09
C GLU A 60 18.99 -5.81 7.34
N ARG A 61 18.58 -6.96 7.87
CA ARG A 61 17.52 -7.76 7.28
C ARG A 61 16.20 -7.03 7.50
N ILE A 62 15.54 -6.65 6.41
CA ILE A 62 14.19 -6.10 6.52
C ILE A 62 13.22 -7.26 6.74
N ASP A 63 12.72 -7.36 7.96
CA ASP A 63 11.66 -8.28 8.29
C ASP A 63 10.33 -7.77 7.75
N PHE A 64 9.76 -8.47 6.77
CA PHE A 64 8.40 -8.21 6.32
C PHE A 64 7.41 -8.49 7.45
N THR A 65 6.36 -7.70 7.52
CA THR A 65 5.18 -8.09 8.28
C THR A 65 4.61 -9.38 7.67
N PRO A 66 4.44 -10.45 8.46
CA PRO A 66 3.88 -11.69 7.91
C PRO A 66 2.54 -11.44 7.22
N GLU A 67 2.32 -12.06 6.05
CA GLU A 67 1.08 -11.91 5.30
C GLU A 67 -0.15 -12.28 6.12
N SER A 68 -0.05 -13.31 6.97
CA SER A 68 -1.12 -13.73 7.88
C SER A 68 -1.57 -12.64 8.86
N ILE A 69 -0.67 -11.69 9.18
CA ILE A 69 -0.96 -10.51 10.01
C ILE A 69 -1.50 -9.38 9.13
N ALA A 70 -0.76 -8.99 8.09
CA ALA A 70 -1.11 -7.89 7.21
C ALA A 70 -2.48 -8.08 6.54
N SER A 71 -2.81 -9.31 6.14
CA SER A 71 -4.09 -9.63 5.48
C SER A 71 -5.29 -9.56 6.42
N ARG A 72 -5.09 -9.61 7.73
CA ARG A 72 -6.16 -9.62 8.72
C ARG A 72 -6.23 -8.35 9.56
N PHE A 73 -5.16 -7.55 9.59
CA PHE A 73 -5.10 -6.31 10.33
C PHE A 73 -4.85 -5.14 9.37
N ASN A 74 -5.91 -4.43 9.03
CA ASN A 74 -5.85 -3.30 8.10
C ASN A 74 -6.97 -2.30 8.34
N ASN A 75 -6.86 -1.12 7.74
CA ASN A 75 -7.91 -0.11 7.69
C ASN A 75 -8.53 -0.10 6.29
N PHE A 76 -9.85 -0.26 6.19
CA PHE A 76 -10.63 0.00 4.99
C PHE A 76 -11.95 0.64 5.43
N TYR A 77 -11.89 1.95 5.63
CA TYR A 77 -12.87 2.71 6.38
C TYR A 77 -14.29 2.62 5.80
N GLU A 78 -14.40 2.41 4.50
CA GLU A 78 -15.66 2.18 3.78
C GLU A 78 -16.43 0.96 4.29
N PHE A 79 -15.71 -0.06 4.77
CA PHE A 79 -16.31 -1.27 5.35
C PHE A 79 -16.51 -1.22 6.86
N GLY A 80 -15.79 -0.32 7.56
CA GLY A 80 -15.90 -0.18 9.01
C GLY A 80 -14.60 0.25 9.69
N VAL A 81 -14.55 0.08 11.02
CA VAL A 81 -13.42 0.50 11.88
C VAL A 81 -12.71 -0.66 12.58
N GLU A 82 -13.32 -1.84 12.60
CA GLU A 82 -12.80 -3.02 13.30
C GLU A 82 -11.74 -3.72 12.46
N LYS A 83 -10.47 -3.32 12.63
CA LYS A 83 -9.32 -3.67 11.79
C LYS A 83 -9.13 -5.17 11.54
N ASP A 84 -9.47 -6.00 12.52
CA ASP A 84 -9.37 -7.45 12.47
C ASP A 84 -10.58 -8.17 11.82
N GLN A 85 -11.63 -7.41 11.48
CA GLN A 85 -12.86 -7.93 10.86
C GLN A 85 -13.06 -7.44 9.42
N LEU A 86 -12.45 -6.31 9.04
CA LEU A 86 -12.67 -5.65 7.75
C LEU A 86 -12.37 -6.57 6.56
N TRP A 87 -11.36 -7.43 6.69
CA TRP A 87 -10.99 -8.37 5.63
C TRP A 87 -12.15 -9.29 5.22
N LYS A 88 -13.06 -9.66 6.15
CA LYS A 88 -14.25 -10.47 5.85
C LYS A 88 -15.30 -9.67 5.07
N SER A 89 -15.54 -8.44 5.50
CA SER A 89 -16.55 -7.56 4.89
C SER A 89 -16.11 -7.13 3.48
N ALA A 90 -14.82 -6.85 3.28
CA ALA A 90 -14.26 -6.44 2.02
C ALA A 90 -14.37 -7.51 0.90
N GLN A 91 -14.49 -8.81 1.24
CA GLN A 91 -14.70 -9.87 0.23
C GLN A 91 -15.98 -9.72 -0.59
N LYS A 92 -16.91 -8.86 -0.15
CA LYS A 92 -18.13 -8.53 -0.93
C LYS A 92 -17.86 -7.60 -2.11
N LEU A 93 -16.67 -7.00 -2.18
CA LEU A 93 -16.29 -6.10 -3.26
C LEU A 93 -15.98 -6.90 -4.53
N ALA A 94 -16.80 -6.74 -5.56
CA ALA A 94 -16.50 -7.28 -6.89
C ALA A 94 -15.42 -6.42 -7.56
N THR A 95 -14.29 -7.01 -7.89
CA THR A 95 -13.11 -6.31 -8.45
C THR A 95 -12.89 -6.59 -9.95
N GLN A 96 -13.73 -7.43 -10.56
CA GLN A 96 -13.68 -7.76 -11.98
C GLN A 96 -14.25 -6.63 -12.83
N ASN A 97 -13.73 -6.46 -14.05
CA ASN A 97 -14.14 -5.40 -14.99
C ASN A 97 -14.06 -4.00 -14.38
N TRP A 98 -13.06 -3.78 -13.50
CA TRP A 98 -12.89 -2.52 -12.80
C TRP A 98 -12.41 -1.43 -13.73
N THR A 99 -13.01 -0.26 -13.63
CA THR A 99 -12.65 0.89 -14.44
C THR A 99 -12.29 2.10 -13.59
N ILE A 100 -11.40 2.94 -14.13
CA ILE A 100 -11.01 4.22 -13.54
C ILE A 100 -11.41 5.32 -14.52
N GLU A 101 -12.28 6.24 -14.11
CA GLU A 101 -12.55 7.47 -14.83
C GLU A 101 -11.41 8.47 -14.63
N VAL A 102 -10.95 9.06 -15.74
CA VAL A 102 -9.93 10.12 -15.72
C VAL A 102 -10.53 11.41 -16.23
N GLY A 103 -10.41 12.48 -15.41
CA GLY A 103 -11.03 13.77 -15.72
C GLY A 103 -10.23 14.97 -15.20
N GLY A 104 -10.93 16.10 -15.09
CA GLY A 104 -10.35 17.38 -14.69
C GLY A 104 -9.44 17.98 -15.77
N LEU A 105 -8.30 18.54 -15.35
CA LEU A 105 -7.35 19.22 -16.21
C LEU A 105 -6.46 18.23 -17.00
N VAL A 106 -7.07 17.46 -17.88
CA VAL A 106 -6.40 16.55 -18.84
C VAL A 106 -6.79 16.92 -20.26
N LYS A 107 -5.91 16.64 -21.23
CA LYS A 107 -6.22 16.91 -22.64
C LYS A 107 -7.41 16.09 -23.15
N LYS A 108 -7.53 14.84 -22.69
CA LYS A 108 -8.59 13.90 -23.12
C LYS A 108 -9.09 13.10 -21.92
N PRO A 109 -10.25 13.45 -21.35
CA PRO A 109 -10.93 12.58 -20.39
C PRO A 109 -11.17 11.20 -20.99
N LYS A 110 -11.00 10.16 -20.20
CA LYS A 110 -11.16 8.75 -20.63
C LYS A 110 -11.48 7.82 -19.48
N THR A 111 -11.98 6.65 -19.81
CA THR A 111 -12.15 5.54 -18.88
C THR A 111 -11.06 4.51 -19.16
N LEU A 112 -10.37 4.06 -18.10
CA LEU A 112 -9.34 3.04 -18.15
C LEU A 112 -9.90 1.76 -17.57
N GLU A 113 -9.76 0.66 -18.28
CA GLU A 113 -10.00 -0.67 -17.75
C GLU A 113 -8.73 -1.13 -17.02
N VAL A 114 -8.85 -1.52 -15.74
CA VAL A 114 -7.68 -1.77 -14.88
C VAL A 114 -6.87 -2.97 -15.34
N GLU A 115 -7.49 -4.05 -15.77
CA GLU A 115 -6.77 -5.22 -16.28
C GLU A 115 -5.94 -4.89 -17.54
N THR A 116 -6.47 -4.04 -18.41
CA THR A 116 -5.75 -3.54 -19.59
C THR A 116 -4.63 -2.58 -19.16
N LEU A 117 -4.89 -1.71 -18.20
CA LEU A 117 -3.91 -0.77 -17.66
C LEU A 117 -2.69 -1.49 -17.07
N ILE A 118 -2.91 -2.51 -16.25
CA ILE A 118 -1.83 -3.30 -15.64
C ILE A 118 -0.92 -3.91 -16.71
N ARG A 119 -1.49 -4.44 -17.80
CA ARG A 119 -0.70 -5.02 -18.91
C ARG A 119 0.14 -4.01 -19.71
N GLN A 120 -0.14 -2.71 -19.58
CA GLN A 120 0.59 -1.65 -20.31
C GLN A 120 1.90 -1.25 -19.65
N PHE A 121 2.04 -1.46 -18.36
CA PHE A 121 3.22 -1.04 -17.61
C PHE A 121 4.00 -2.25 -17.09
N PRO A 122 5.34 -2.16 -17.05
CA PRO A 122 6.13 -3.19 -16.39
C PRO A 122 5.86 -3.17 -14.89
N GLU A 123 5.40 -4.28 -14.35
CA GLU A 123 5.25 -4.43 -12.92
C GLU A 123 6.62 -4.65 -12.25
N GLU A 124 6.81 -4.02 -11.11
CA GLU A 124 7.98 -4.19 -10.25
C GLU A 124 7.54 -4.46 -8.82
N GLU A 125 8.33 -5.20 -8.06
CA GLU A 125 8.12 -5.37 -6.64
C GLU A 125 8.87 -4.28 -5.87
N ARG A 126 8.16 -3.67 -4.89
CA ARG A 126 8.72 -2.66 -4.00
C ARG A 126 8.37 -2.98 -2.55
N ILE A 127 9.36 -2.97 -1.71
CA ILE A 127 9.18 -3.17 -0.28
C ILE A 127 9.06 -1.81 0.37
N TYR A 128 7.86 -1.52 0.88
CA TYR A 128 7.59 -0.25 1.54
C TYR A 128 7.09 -0.44 2.96
N ARG A 129 7.59 0.43 3.84
CA ARG A 129 7.01 0.65 5.15
C ARG A 129 5.80 1.56 5.00
N LEU A 130 4.66 1.19 5.57
CA LEU A 130 3.46 2.02 5.71
C LEU A 130 3.21 2.34 7.16
N ARG A 131 2.95 3.61 7.45
CA ARG A 131 2.70 4.14 8.79
C ARG A 131 1.26 4.66 8.90
N CYS A 132 0.47 4.08 9.77
CA CYS A 132 -0.86 4.58 10.09
C CYS A 132 -0.80 5.73 11.11
N VAL A 133 -1.67 6.73 10.97
CA VAL A 133 -1.82 7.80 11.95
C VAL A 133 -2.18 7.27 13.35
N GLU A 134 -2.79 6.09 13.44
CA GLU A 134 -3.13 5.41 14.69
C GLU A 134 -1.94 4.71 15.37
N ALA A 135 -0.71 5.17 15.09
CA ALA A 135 0.53 4.72 15.71
C ALA A 135 0.84 3.22 15.53
N TRP A 136 0.68 2.69 14.32
CA TRP A 136 1.16 1.37 13.94
C TRP A 136 1.70 1.37 12.52
N SER A 137 2.61 0.45 12.22
CA SER A 137 3.22 0.32 10.88
C SER A 137 3.34 -1.13 10.44
N VAL A 138 3.50 -1.31 9.12
CA VAL A 138 3.75 -2.60 8.47
C VAL A 138 4.78 -2.42 7.37
N VAL A 139 5.55 -3.46 7.10
CA VAL A 139 6.47 -3.54 5.97
C VAL A 139 5.94 -4.57 4.99
N ILE A 140 5.64 -4.15 3.78
CA ILE A 140 4.90 -4.94 2.80
C ILE A 140 5.61 -4.94 1.45
N PRO A 141 5.78 -6.11 0.82
CA PRO A 141 6.20 -6.22 -0.58
C PRO A 141 5.00 -5.96 -1.50
N TRP A 142 5.00 -4.82 -2.17
CA TRP A 142 3.98 -4.42 -3.13
C TRP A 142 4.40 -4.77 -4.55
N LEU A 143 3.49 -5.29 -5.35
CA LEU A 143 3.65 -5.43 -6.80
C LEU A 143 2.86 -4.34 -7.50
N GLY A 144 3.41 -3.75 -8.57
CA GLY A 144 2.72 -2.69 -9.31
C GLY A 144 3.68 -1.84 -10.13
N PHE A 145 3.38 -0.56 -10.30
CA PHE A 145 4.17 0.36 -11.12
C PHE A 145 4.13 1.80 -10.59
N PRO A 146 5.17 2.64 -10.86
CA PRO A 146 5.19 4.04 -10.47
C PRO A 146 4.02 4.83 -11.07
N LEU A 147 3.34 5.63 -10.24
CA LEU A 147 2.20 6.45 -10.69
C LEU A 147 2.61 7.43 -11.81
N ARG A 148 3.84 7.91 -11.81
CA ARG A 148 4.34 8.82 -12.86
C ARG A 148 4.16 8.28 -14.28
N LEU A 149 4.28 6.96 -14.48
CA LEU A 149 4.11 6.33 -15.79
C LEU A 149 2.67 6.51 -16.32
N LEU A 150 1.68 6.39 -15.42
CA LEU A 150 0.30 6.66 -15.77
C LEU A 150 0.07 8.15 -16.01
N ILE A 151 0.62 9.04 -15.16
CA ILE A 151 0.48 10.51 -15.33
C ILE A 151 1.06 10.96 -16.67
N ASP A 152 2.21 10.42 -17.09
CA ASP A 152 2.83 10.73 -18.38
C ASP A 152 1.92 10.33 -19.57
N GLN A 153 1.26 9.18 -19.46
CA GLN A 153 0.29 8.72 -20.47
C GLN A 153 -1.00 9.55 -20.46
N LEU A 154 -1.41 10.08 -19.31
CA LEU A 154 -2.63 10.88 -19.16
C LEU A 154 -2.46 12.31 -19.69
N ASP A 155 -1.24 12.80 -19.77
CA ASP A 155 -0.85 14.11 -20.31
C ASP A 155 -1.70 15.25 -19.73
N PRO A 156 -1.61 15.53 -18.40
CA PRO A 156 -2.36 16.60 -17.77
C PRO A 156 -1.99 17.96 -18.36
N LEU A 157 -2.95 18.89 -18.33
CA LEU A 157 -2.73 20.26 -18.77
C LEU A 157 -1.66 20.96 -17.93
N PRO A 158 -0.90 21.91 -18.48
CA PRO A 158 0.14 22.64 -17.71
C PRO A 158 -0.38 23.41 -16.48
N SER A 159 -1.67 23.67 -16.43
CA SER A 159 -2.33 24.31 -15.28
C SER A 159 -2.60 23.35 -14.11
N ALA A 160 -2.52 22.03 -14.32
CA ALA A 160 -2.70 21.04 -13.26
C ALA A 160 -1.61 21.20 -12.19
N ARG A 161 -2.00 21.23 -10.93
CA ARG A 161 -1.14 21.32 -9.75
C ARG A 161 -1.30 20.16 -8.81
N PHE A 162 -2.45 19.50 -8.85
CA PHE A 162 -2.83 18.42 -7.94
C PHE A 162 -3.47 17.27 -8.71
N VAL A 163 -3.42 16.09 -8.10
CA VAL A 163 -4.15 14.90 -8.51
C VAL A 163 -5.08 14.51 -7.38
N LYS A 164 -6.38 14.37 -7.66
CA LYS A 164 -7.40 13.88 -6.75
C LYS A 164 -7.78 12.46 -7.13
N PHE A 165 -7.88 11.60 -6.15
CA PHE A 165 -8.33 10.21 -6.29
C PHE A 165 -9.65 10.03 -5.56
N SER A 166 -10.53 9.20 -6.10
CA SER A 166 -11.76 8.79 -5.41
C SER A 166 -11.91 7.28 -5.47
N THR A 167 -12.43 6.72 -4.39
CA THR A 167 -12.87 5.32 -4.37
C THR A 167 -14.35 5.22 -4.69
N PHE A 168 -14.88 4.00 -4.65
CA PHE A 168 -16.27 3.68 -4.96
C PHE A 168 -17.26 4.22 -3.89
N LEU A 169 -18.52 4.34 -4.30
CA LEU A 169 -19.66 4.59 -3.42
C LEU A 169 -20.67 3.45 -3.55
N LEU A 170 -20.59 2.45 -2.65
CA LEU A 170 -21.38 1.23 -2.67
C LEU A 170 -21.96 0.92 -1.28
N PRO A 171 -22.89 1.74 -0.74
CA PRO A 171 -23.38 1.63 0.63
C PRO A 171 -24.09 0.31 0.96
N ASN A 172 -24.50 -0.44 -0.07
CA ASN A 172 -25.12 -1.75 0.13
C ASN A 172 -24.14 -2.85 0.55
N ILE A 173 -22.86 -2.71 0.26
CA ILE A 173 -21.80 -3.66 0.64
C ILE A 173 -20.78 -3.05 1.59
N ALA A 174 -20.43 -1.78 1.41
CA ALA A 174 -19.53 -1.00 2.25
C ALA A 174 -20.35 -0.28 3.34
N LEU A 175 -20.64 -1.02 4.41
CA LEU A 175 -21.65 -0.61 5.39
C LEU A 175 -21.31 0.66 6.17
N ALA A 176 -20.04 1.08 6.27
CA ALA A 176 -19.72 2.35 6.87
C ALA A 176 -20.26 3.52 6.05
N GLN A 177 -20.23 3.43 4.71
CA GLN A 177 -20.83 4.44 3.83
C GLN A 177 -22.35 4.60 4.05
N LYS A 178 -23.04 3.51 4.41
CA LYS A 178 -24.46 3.55 4.75
C LYS A 178 -24.70 4.06 6.16
N ASN A 179 -23.96 3.50 7.12
CA ASN A 179 -24.20 3.74 8.55
C ASN A 179 -23.69 5.11 9.01
N ARG A 180 -22.76 5.71 8.25
CA ARG A 180 -22.15 7.02 8.50
C ARG A 180 -22.40 7.96 7.32
N PHE A 181 -23.63 7.99 6.82
CA PHE A 181 -24.04 8.75 5.64
C PHE A 181 -23.80 10.27 5.76
N TRP A 182 -23.54 10.79 6.97
CA TRP A 182 -23.20 12.19 7.22
C TRP A 182 -21.72 12.52 6.98
N GLU A 183 -20.86 11.51 6.76
CA GLU A 183 -19.45 11.71 6.41
C GLU A 183 -19.31 11.99 4.89
N PRO A 184 -18.21 12.64 4.46
CA PRO A 184 -18.06 13.14 3.07
C PRO A 184 -17.72 12.03 2.06
N TRP A 185 -18.56 10.98 1.98
CA TRP A 185 -18.41 9.89 1.00
C TRP A 185 -18.60 10.37 -0.45
N PRO A 186 -17.95 9.76 -1.47
CA PRO A 186 -16.99 8.66 -1.36
C PRO A 186 -15.67 9.11 -0.74
N TYR A 187 -14.89 8.16 -0.24
CA TYR A 187 -13.54 8.45 0.24
C TYR A 187 -12.70 9.07 -0.87
N THR A 188 -12.05 10.19 -0.58
CA THR A 188 -11.21 10.93 -1.53
C THR A 188 -9.88 11.28 -0.90
N GLU A 189 -8.82 11.27 -1.73
CA GLU A 189 -7.49 11.71 -1.36
C GLU A 189 -6.84 12.51 -2.48
N GLY A 190 -5.80 13.27 -2.14
CA GLY A 190 -5.08 14.07 -3.11
C GLY A 190 -3.59 14.14 -2.83
N LEU A 191 -2.85 14.39 -3.90
CA LEU A 191 -1.41 14.68 -3.87
C LEU A 191 -1.15 15.95 -4.69
N THR A 192 -0.06 16.66 -4.39
CA THR A 192 0.48 17.60 -5.37
C THR A 192 0.93 16.83 -6.61
N LEU A 193 0.99 17.49 -7.76
CA LEU A 193 1.47 16.84 -8.98
C LEU A 193 2.94 16.41 -8.86
N GLU A 194 3.74 17.14 -8.09
CA GLU A 194 5.13 16.79 -7.76
C GLU A 194 5.20 15.49 -6.95
N GLU A 195 4.42 15.39 -5.85
CA GLU A 195 4.31 14.16 -5.06
C GLU A 195 3.83 12.97 -5.88
N ALA A 196 2.83 13.19 -6.74
CA ALA A 196 2.27 12.17 -7.60
C ALA A 196 3.27 11.66 -8.67
N ARG A 197 4.18 12.53 -9.13
CA ARG A 197 5.27 12.19 -10.07
C ARG A 197 6.52 11.65 -9.40
N HIS A 198 6.60 11.73 -8.09
CA HIS A 198 7.77 11.23 -7.36
C HIS A 198 7.91 9.71 -7.55
N ASP A 199 9.14 9.24 -7.70
CA ASP A 199 9.41 7.82 -8.00
C ASP A 199 8.90 6.85 -6.92
N LEU A 200 8.84 7.29 -5.67
CA LEU A 200 8.28 6.51 -4.56
C LEU A 200 6.74 6.39 -4.59
N THR A 201 6.03 7.25 -5.33
CA THR A 201 4.56 7.15 -5.44
C THR A 201 4.19 6.03 -6.38
N PHE A 202 3.42 5.06 -5.86
CA PHE A 202 3.24 3.78 -6.51
C PHE A 202 1.76 3.40 -6.63
N LEU A 203 1.38 2.82 -7.76
CA LEU A 203 0.12 2.14 -7.95
C LEU A 203 0.33 0.65 -7.75
N ALA A 204 -0.16 0.14 -6.64
CA ALA A 204 -0.06 -1.28 -6.32
C ALA A 204 -1.24 -2.06 -6.88
N THR A 205 -0.95 -3.20 -7.49
CA THR A 205 -1.86 -4.16 -8.11
C THR A 205 -1.75 -5.54 -7.46
N GLY A 206 -0.67 -5.74 -6.68
CA GLY A 206 -0.40 -6.98 -5.97
C GLY A 206 0.34 -6.75 -4.65
N ILE A 207 0.47 -7.84 -3.89
CA ILE A 207 1.06 -7.90 -2.56
C ILE A 207 1.57 -9.32 -2.31
N TYR A 208 2.75 -9.50 -1.70
CA TYR A 208 3.34 -10.82 -1.42
C TYR A 208 3.37 -11.76 -2.65
N GLY A 209 3.60 -11.21 -3.86
CA GLY A 209 3.70 -11.99 -5.10
C GLY A 209 2.39 -12.48 -5.69
N HIS A 210 1.24 -11.97 -5.25
CA HIS A 210 -0.08 -12.29 -5.82
C HIS A 210 -0.94 -11.02 -5.99
N PRO A 211 -2.04 -11.06 -6.78
CA PRO A 211 -2.96 -9.93 -6.93
C PRO A 211 -3.49 -9.43 -5.58
N LEU A 212 -3.78 -8.12 -5.51
CA LEU A 212 -4.34 -7.51 -4.30
C LEU A 212 -5.63 -8.21 -3.85
N PRO A 213 -5.69 -8.70 -2.59
CA PRO A 213 -6.96 -9.06 -1.98
C PRO A 213 -7.85 -7.83 -1.76
N ALA A 214 -9.17 -8.05 -1.69
CA ALA A 214 -10.14 -6.98 -1.56
C ALA A 214 -9.84 -6.02 -0.40
N GLN A 215 -9.50 -6.53 0.79
CA GLN A 215 -9.18 -5.72 1.98
C GLN A 215 -7.95 -4.84 1.83
N HIS A 216 -7.06 -5.17 0.91
CA HIS A 216 -5.89 -4.35 0.58
C HIS A 216 -6.17 -3.30 -0.49
N GLY A 217 -7.41 -3.21 -0.99
CA GLY A 217 -7.82 -2.20 -1.96
C GLY A 217 -7.71 -2.64 -3.41
N ALA A 218 -8.01 -3.93 -3.68
CA ALA A 218 -8.11 -4.45 -5.03
C ALA A 218 -9.09 -3.64 -5.89
N PRO A 219 -8.92 -3.64 -7.24
CA PRO A 219 -7.82 -4.26 -7.98
C PRO A 219 -6.57 -3.37 -8.05
N ILE A 220 -6.67 -2.08 -7.67
CA ILE A 220 -5.59 -1.11 -7.74
C ILE A 220 -5.73 -0.06 -6.64
N ARG A 221 -4.61 0.28 -6.03
CA ARG A 221 -4.53 1.27 -4.95
C ARG A 221 -3.30 2.14 -5.06
N LEU A 222 -3.35 3.30 -4.39
CA LEU A 222 -2.18 4.15 -4.19
C LEU A 222 -1.35 3.67 -2.99
N VAL A 223 -0.03 3.82 -3.09
CA VAL A 223 0.93 3.66 -1.99
C VAL A 223 1.90 4.84 -2.00
N VAL A 224 1.93 5.59 -0.90
CA VAL A 224 2.79 6.76 -0.69
C VAL A 224 3.53 6.57 0.62
N PRO A 225 4.74 5.97 0.62
CA PRO A 225 5.32 5.40 1.82
C PRO A 225 5.77 6.43 2.88
N TRP A 226 6.04 7.67 2.51
CA TRP A 226 6.46 8.73 3.44
C TRP A 226 5.31 9.50 4.09
N LYS A 227 4.06 9.22 3.64
CA LYS A 227 2.84 9.82 4.19
C LYS A 227 2.09 8.84 5.08
N TYR A 228 1.27 9.36 5.96
CA TYR A 228 0.37 8.50 6.72
C TYR A 228 -0.54 7.67 5.81
N GLY A 229 -0.80 6.43 6.22
CA GLY A 229 -1.45 5.42 5.41
C GLY A 229 -2.82 5.80 4.83
N PHE A 230 -3.52 6.78 5.43
CA PHE A 230 -4.80 7.25 4.91
C PHE A 230 -4.66 7.99 3.56
N LYS A 231 -3.48 8.52 3.22
CA LYS A 231 -3.19 9.08 1.89
C LYS A 231 -3.13 8.01 0.79
N SER A 232 -2.87 6.78 1.17
CA SER A 232 -2.74 5.64 0.25
C SER A 232 -4.11 5.04 -0.06
N ILE A 233 -4.96 5.79 -0.79
CA ILE A 233 -6.35 5.45 -1.11
C ILE A 233 -6.47 4.10 -1.82
N LYS A 234 -7.50 3.33 -1.45
CA LYS A 234 -7.80 1.97 -1.93
C LYS A 234 -8.85 1.96 -3.03
N SER A 235 -8.80 0.94 -3.89
CA SER A 235 -9.85 0.64 -4.88
C SER A 235 -10.28 1.87 -5.67
N ILE A 236 -9.31 2.47 -6.37
CA ILE A 236 -9.48 3.73 -7.10
C ILE A 236 -10.48 3.53 -8.25
N VAL A 237 -11.49 4.41 -8.34
CA VAL A 237 -12.45 4.47 -9.46
C VAL A 237 -12.36 5.77 -10.25
N ARG A 238 -11.68 6.80 -9.72
CA ARG A 238 -11.58 8.10 -10.38
C ARG A 238 -10.26 8.80 -10.07
N ILE A 239 -9.69 9.44 -11.09
CA ILE A 239 -8.50 10.30 -11.03
C ILE A 239 -8.84 11.62 -11.72
N ASP A 240 -8.78 12.74 -10.98
CA ASP A 240 -8.99 14.07 -11.52
C ASP A 240 -7.75 14.93 -11.31
N PHE A 241 -7.36 15.68 -12.35
CA PHE A 241 -6.32 16.69 -12.25
C PHE A 241 -6.95 18.07 -12.00
N THR A 242 -6.35 18.85 -11.07
CA THR A 242 -6.93 20.16 -10.65
C THR A 242 -5.82 21.19 -10.40
N ASP A 243 -6.16 22.45 -10.55
CA ASP A 243 -5.30 23.60 -10.24
C ASP A 243 -5.39 24.05 -8.77
N LYS A 244 -6.43 23.60 -8.06
CA LYS A 244 -6.66 23.91 -6.64
C LYS A 244 -6.45 22.67 -5.79
N THR A 245 -5.99 22.90 -4.54
CA THR A 245 -5.88 21.85 -3.54
C THR A 245 -7.23 21.15 -3.38
N PRO A 246 -7.33 19.83 -3.65
CA PRO A 246 -8.58 19.12 -3.51
C PRO A 246 -8.93 18.93 -2.04
N GLU A 247 -10.21 19.03 -1.74
CA GLU A 247 -10.73 18.55 -0.47
C GLU A 247 -10.58 17.01 -0.42
N THR A 248 -10.08 16.51 0.71
CA THR A 248 -9.93 15.09 0.97
C THR A 248 -10.88 14.66 2.08
N PHE A 249 -11.11 13.36 2.21
CA PHE A 249 -12.07 12.82 3.18
C PHE A 249 -11.80 13.34 4.60
N TYR A 250 -10.58 13.17 5.09
CA TYR A 250 -10.25 13.56 6.47
C TYR A 250 -10.08 15.07 6.65
N THR A 251 -9.57 15.81 5.66
CA THR A 251 -9.50 17.29 5.76
C THR A 251 -10.87 17.93 5.78
N SER A 252 -11.87 17.35 5.11
CA SER A 252 -13.27 17.80 5.17
C SER A 252 -13.93 17.43 6.50
N MET A 253 -13.65 16.23 7.02
CA MET A 253 -14.28 15.73 8.24
C MET A 253 -13.71 16.37 9.51
N SER A 254 -12.41 16.63 9.56
CA SER A 254 -11.71 17.16 10.74
C SER A 254 -10.51 18.03 10.36
N PRO A 255 -10.76 19.25 9.83
CA PRO A 255 -9.71 20.12 9.26
C PRO A 255 -8.70 20.64 10.29
N LEU A 256 -9.03 20.61 11.57
CA LEU A 256 -8.10 20.98 12.66
C LEU A 256 -7.15 19.84 13.05
N GLU A 257 -7.47 18.62 12.67
CA GLU A 257 -6.67 17.43 13.01
C GLU A 257 -5.85 16.95 11.82
N TYR A 258 -6.39 17.03 10.60
CA TYR A 258 -5.75 16.47 9.40
C TYR A 258 -5.36 17.57 8.42
N ASP A 259 -4.10 17.62 8.04
CA ASP A 259 -3.60 18.45 6.95
C ASP A 259 -3.59 17.71 5.61
N PHE A 260 -3.48 18.49 4.53
CA PHE A 260 -3.42 17.92 3.17
C PHE A 260 -2.13 17.15 2.93
N ALA A 261 -0.99 17.60 3.45
CA ALA A 261 0.30 16.96 3.22
C ALA A 261 0.38 15.59 3.90
N ALA A 262 -0.09 15.47 5.13
CA ALA A 262 -0.17 14.23 5.90
C ALA A 262 1.16 13.43 5.91
N ASN A 263 2.28 14.14 5.97
CA ASN A 263 3.60 13.55 6.04
C ASN A 263 3.84 12.93 7.42
N VAL A 264 4.47 11.75 7.47
CA VAL A 264 4.83 11.13 8.75
C VAL A 264 5.82 12.02 9.48
N ASN A 265 5.39 12.54 10.64
CA ASN A 265 6.21 13.41 11.47
C ASN A 265 6.08 13.01 12.96
N PRO A 266 7.16 12.51 13.61
CA PRO A 266 7.11 12.05 14.99
C PRO A 266 6.92 13.19 16.01
N VAL A 267 7.14 14.45 15.60
CA VAL A 267 7.10 15.61 16.49
C VAL A 267 5.71 16.25 16.56
N ILE A 268 4.92 16.08 15.49
CA ILE A 268 3.57 16.67 15.40
C ILE A 268 2.54 15.61 15.85
N PRO A 269 1.94 15.77 17.04
CA PRO A 269 0.92 14.83 17.50
C PRO A 269 -0.41 15.07 16.78
N TYR A 270 -1.19 14.02 16.60
CA TYR A 270 -2.61 14.11 16.28
C TYR A 270 -3.42 14.13 17.58
N ALA A 271 -4.62 14.70 17.54
CA ALA A 271 -5.43 14.90 18.75
C ALA A 271 -5.66 13.59 19.55
N ARG A 272 -5.79 12.46 18.86
CA ARG A 272 -6.07 11.15 19.44
C ARG A 272 -4.85 10.25 19.61
N TRP A 273 -3.75 10.54 18.92
CA TRP A 273 -2.56 9.67 18.88
C TRP A 273 -1.27 10.50 18.89
N HIS A 274 -0.35 10.16 19.77
CA HIS A 274 1.02 10.65 19.67
C HIS A 274 1.73 9.94 18.51
N GLN A 275 2.69 10.63 17.88
CA GLN A 275 3.37 10.09 16.71
C GLN A 275 4.83 9.69 16.97
N ALA A 276 5.34 9.81 18.22
CA ALA A 276 6.73 9.55 18.56
C ALA A 276 7.12 8.07 18.45
N PHE A 277 6.18 7.17 18.68
CA PHE A 277 6.39 5.72 18.65
C PHE A 277 5.29 5.05 17.84
N GLU A 278 5.60 3.84 17.38
CA GLU A 278 4.68 3.02 16.61
C GLU A 278 4.77 1.55 17.00
N ARG A 279 3.63 0.90 16.94
CA ARG A 279 3.52 -0.53 17.15
C ARG A 279 3.65 -1.26 15.81
N ILE A 280 4.43 -2.31 15.76
CA ILE A 280 4.50 -3.22 14.62
C ILE A 280 3.67 -4.47 14.97
N PRO A 281 2.57 -4.76 14.26
CA PRO A 281 1.77 -5.95 14.50
C PRO A 281 2.64 -7.22 14.43
N GLY A 282 2.56 -8.04 15.51
CA GLY A 282 3.40 -9.24 15.66
C GLY A 282 4.72 -9.03 16.41
N LYS A 283 5.07 -7.79 16.78
CA LYS A 283 6.18 -7.49 17.71
C LYS A 283 5.63 -7.03 19.07
N GLU A 284 6.37 -7.29 20.14
CA GLU A 284 6.00 -6.88 21.50
C GLU A 284 6.41 -5.43 21.78
N GLU A 285 7.54 -5.00 21.25
CA GLU A 285 8.11 -3.68 21.50
C GLU A 285 7.62 -2.66 20.47
N ASN A 286 7.44 -1.40 20.94
CA ASN A 286 7.19 -0.26 20.09
C ASN A 286 8.52 0.26 19.52
N GLU A 287 8.49 0.70 18.28
CA GLU A 287 9.63 1.34 17.62
C GLU A 287 9.46 2.86 17.59
N LYS A 288 10.57 3.60 17.50
CA LYS A 288 10.53 5.05 17.30
C LYS A 288 10.08 5.34 15.87
N THR A 289 9.11 6.23 15.72
CA THR A 289 8.70 6.72 14.41
C THR A 289 9.80 7.58 13.78
N ILE A 290 10.08 7.36 12.51
CA ILE A 290 11.10 8.07 11.74
C ILE A 290 10.41 9.14 10.88
N LEU A 291 11.01 10.33 10.80
CA LEU A 291 10.52 11.42 9.96
C LEU A 291 10.36 10.95 8.50
N TYR A 292 9.25 11.34 7.85
CA TYR A 292 8.88 10.83 6.53
C TYR A 292 8.92 9.30 6.43
N ASN A 293 8.68 8.60 7.54
CA ASN A 293 8.70 7.14 7.60
C ASN A 293 10.04 6.51 7.14
N GLY A 294 11.14 7.25 7.25
CA GLY A 294 12.48 6.85 6.84
C GLY A 294 12.87 7.24 5.42
N TYR A 295 12.03 7.99 4.70
CA TYR A 295 12.29 8.42 3.31
C TYR A 295 12.72 9.89 3.20
N ALA A 296 13.26 10.48 4.28
CA ALA A 296 13.61 11.91 4.33
C ALA A 296 14.59 12.33 3.22
N ASP A 297 15.61 11.52 2.95
CA ASP A 297 16.63 11.82 1.93
C ASP A 297 16.05 11.95 0.52
N GLN A 298 14.94 11.24 0.24
CA GLN A 298 14.30 11.25 -1.07
C GLN A 298 13.25 12.34 -1.22
N VAL A 299 12.58 12.73 -0.11
CA VAL A 299 11.35 13.53 -0.20
C VAL A 299 11.40 14.87 0.51
N ALA A 300 12.34 15.09 1.47
CA ALA A 300 12.35 16.30 2.29
C ALA A 300 12.48 17.59 1.45
N SER A 301 13.14 17.53 0.30
CA SER A 301 13.33 18.68 -0.61
C SER A 301 12.02 19.19 -1.22
N MET A 302 10.95 18.40 -1.23
CA MET A 302 9.62 18.83 -1.69
C MET A 302 8.88 19.68 -0.66
N TYR A 303 9.38 19.72 0.59
CA TYR A 303 8.71 20.37 1.70
C TYR A 303 9.65 21.41 2.32
N PRO A 304 9.30 22.70 2.30
CA PRO A 304 10.10 23.79 2.86
C PRO A 304 10.25 23.76 4.37
#